data_2f71a5264a56823d983c811855dbd3bd
#
_entry.id   2f71a5264a56823d983c811855dbd3bd
#
_cell.length_a   1.000
_cell.length_b   1.000
_cell.length_c   1.000
_cell.angle_alpha   90.00
_cell.angle_beta   90.00
_cell.angle_gamma   90.00
#
_symmetry.space_group_name_H-M   'P 1'
#
loop_
_entity.id
_entity.type
_entity.pdbx_description
1 polymer ?
#
loop_
_entity_poly.entity_id
_entity_poly.type
_entity_poly.pdbx_seq_one_letter_code
_entity_poly.pdbx_strand_id
1 'polypeptide(L)'
;MLALSTQPESVCSMRIGIDVGGTHTDAVLMNGMEILCAHKALTSSDVRQGIIEALDRVMTEGRVDVTAIEAVMIGTTHFTNAVIERKQLSPTAIIRACLPTGSGLPPLCDWPTDIASALGNHGHMIGGGYMFDGRQIAPIDETALDEAIADIIHSGVKSIAVSAAFSPADNAHELEIAARIRRRIPDANISMSHEIGRLGILERENAALLNASLGELATKVVSN
;
A
#
# COMPACT_ATOMS: atom_id res chain seq x y z
N MET A 1 52.10 20.49 -23.43
CA MET A 1 50.78 21.15 -23.51
C MET A 1 49.78 20.12 -23.04
N LEU A 2 49.49 20.13 -21.72
CA LEU A 2 48.60 19.17 -21.05
C LEU A 2 47.19 19.76 -21.13
N ALA A 3 46.27 19.05 -21.79
CA ALA A 3 44.87 19.40 -21.82
C ALA A 3 44.26 19.10 -20.45
N LEU A 4 43.81 20.16 -19.78
CA LEU A 4 42.98 20.06 -18.60
C LEU A 4 41.62 19.48 -19.02
N SER A 5 41.32 18.26 -18.56
CA SER A 5 40.01 17.67 -18.67
C SER A 5 39.06 18.47 -17.78
N THR A 6 38.19 19.25 -18.39
CA THR A 6 37.02 19.84 -17.73
C THR A 6 36.14 18.67 -17.27
N GLN A 7 36.10 18.43 -15.96
CA GLN A 7 35.05 17.60 -15.38
C GLN A 7 33.70 18.28 -15.68
N PRO A 8 32.65 17.51 -16.03
CA PRO A 8 31.34 18.10 -16.19
C PRO A 8 30.92 18.73 -14.87
N GLU A 9 30.52 20.00 -14.92
CA GLU A 9 29.90 20.69 -13.79
C GLU A 9 28.77 19.79 -13.28
N SER A 10 28.87 19.42 -12.00
CA SER A 10 27.81 18.67 -11.32
C SER A 10 26.55 19.54 -11.40
N VAL A 11 25.57 19.11 -12.18
CA VAL A 11 24.24 19.70 -12.15
C VAL A 11 23.80 19.69 -10.70
N CYS A 12 23.70 20.88 -10.09
CA CYS A 12 23.22 21.04 -8.73
C CYS A 12 21.78 20.54 -8.66
N SER A 13 21.60 19.31 -8.19
CA SER A 13 20.32 18.66 -8.03
C SER A 13 19.78 18.95 -6.64
N MET A 14 19.01 20.03 -6.48
CA MET A 14 18.38 20.36 -5.22
C MET A 14 17.14 19.52 -4.98
N ARG A 15 17.06 18.92 -3.81
CA ARG A 15 15.96 18.05 -3.40
C ARG A 15 15.50 18.41 -2.01
N ILE A 16 14.21 18.27 -1.76
CA ILE A 16 13.62 18.43 -0.44
C ILE A 16 13.12 17.08 0.03
N GLY A 17 13.56 16.64 1.21
CA GLY A 17 13.00 15.48 1.91
C GLY A 17 12.12 15.97 3.06
N ILE A 18 10.91 15.41 3.18
CA ILE A 18 10.00 15.69 4.30
C ILE A 18 9.60 14.36 4.92
N ASP A 19 9.78 14.24 6.23
CA ASP A 19 9.29 13.09 7.01
C ASP A 19 8.17 13.56 7.95
N VAL A 20 6.98 13.01 7.72
CA VAL A 20 5.79 13.36 8.51
C VAL A 20 5.55 12.29 9.56
N GLY A 21 6.00 12.54 10.77
CA GLY A 21 5.74 11.70 11.94
C GLY A 21 4.44 12.06 12.64
N GLY A 22 4.06 11.27 13.64
CA GLY A 22 2.85 11.50 14.43
C GLY A 22 2.93 12.74 15.33
N THR A 23 4.12 13.20 15.68
CA THR A 23 4.34 14.35 16.58
C THR A 23 5.14 15.48 15.95
N HIS A 24 6.04 15.19 15.04
CA HIS A 24 6.89 16.16 14.35
C HIS A 24 6.94 15.87 12.87
N THR A 25 7.05 16.95 12.10
CA THR A 25 7.37 16.94 10.67
C THR A 25 8.78 17.51 10.52
N ASP A 26 9.67 16.72 9.96
CA ASP A 26 11.05 17.10 9.67
C ASP A 26 11.18 17.37 8.17
N ALA A 27 11.86 18.46 7.80
CA ALA A 27 12.14 18.78 6.41
C ALA A 27 13.62 19.11 6.23
N VAL A 28 14.21 18.66 5.13
CA VAL A 28 15.62 18.93 4.78
C VAL A 28 15.72 19.37 3.32
N LEU A 29 16.53 20.41 3.08
CA LEU A 29 16.95 20.82 1.75
C LEU A 29 18.35 20.29 1.49
N MET A 30 18.54 19.60 0.39
CA MET A 30 19.80 18.96 0.02
C MET A 30 20.26 19.43 -1.37
N ASN A 31 21.59 19.56 -1.51
CA ASN A 31 22.27 19.68 -2.79
C ASN A 31 23.18 18.44 -2.96
N GLY A 32 22.77 17.52 -3.79
CA GLY A 32 23.43 16.21 -3.84
C GLY A 32 23.40 15.49 -2.49
N MET A 33 24.55 15.33 -1.85
CA MET A 33 24.71 14.70 -0.52
C MET A 33 24.85 15.72 0.63
N GLU A 34 24.90 17.03 0.33
CA GLU A 34 25.06 18.08 1.33
C GLU A 34 23.70 18.59 1.81
N ILE A 35 23.52 18.66 3.13
CA ILE A 35 22.34 19.28 3.75
C ILE A 35 22.59 20.78 3.84
N LEU A 36 21.78 21.56 3.12
CA LEU A 36 21.86 23.02 3.11
C LEU A 36 21.07 23.64 4.25
N CYS A 37 19.90 23.07 4.54
CA CYS A 37 19.00 23.54 5.59
C CYS A 37 18.15 22.39 6.11
N ALA A 38 17.78 22.44 7.38
CA ALA A 38 16.87 21.48 8.02
C ALA A 38 15.92 22.22 8.95
N HIS A 39 14.65 21.85 8.91
CA HIS A 39 13.59 22.41 9.75
C HIS A 39 12.80 21.30 10.42
N LYS A 40 12.44 21.50 11.70
CA LYS A 40 11.60 20.61 12.47
C LYS A 40 10.40 21.36 13.03
N ALA A 41 9.21 20.93 12.69
CA ALA A 41 7.94 21.49 13.16
C ALA A 41 7.13 20.46 13.94
N LEU A 42 6.17 20.91 14.74
CA LEU A 42 5.17 20.02 15.34
C LEU A 42 4.17 19.61 14.26
N THR A 43 3.86 18.32 14.18
CA THR A 43 2.79 17.82 13.30
C THR A 43 1.45 18.33 13.80
N SER A 44 0.73 19.05 12.96
CA SER A 44 -0.64 19.47 13.24
C SER A 44 -1.63 18.33 12.92
N SER A 45 -2.87 18.46 13.38
CA SER A 45 -3.96 17.56 12.98
C SER A 45 -4.26 17.61 11.48
N ASP A 46 -3.88 18.70 10.81
CA ASP A 46 -3.86 18.84 9.37
C ASP A 46 -2.44 18.58 8.84
N VAL A 47 -2.22 17.35 8.37
CA VAL A 47 -0.94 16.88 7.83
C VAL A 47 -0.46 17.75 6.68
N ARG A 48 -1.38 18.19 5.81
CA ARG A 48 -1.09 19.02 4.65
C ARG A 48 -0.49 20.37 5.07
N GLN A 49 -1.11 21.02 6.05
CA GLN A 49 -0.62 22.30 6.54
C GLN A 49 0.79 22.18 7.12
N GLY A 50 1.06 21.09 7.87
CA GLY A 50 2.39 20.81 8.39
C GLY A 50 3.45 20.60 7.30
N ILE A 51 3.09 19.91 6.21
CA ILE A 51 3.97 19.72 5.05
C ILE A 51 4.27 21.06 4.37
N ILE A 52 3.22 21.88 4.10
CA ILE A 52 3.37 23.17 3.44
C ILE A 52 4.26 24.11 4.31
N GLU A 53 4.00 24.15 5.62
CA GLU A 53 4.81 24.97 6.53
C GLU A 53 6.27 24.52 6.55
N ALA A 54 6.52 23.22 6.63
CA ALA A 54 7.88 22.69 6.60
C ALA A 54 8.59 22.99 5.28
N LEU A 55 7.89 22.87 4.16
CA LEU A 55 8.38 23.20 2.82
C LEU A 55 8.76 24.70 2.72
N ASP A 56 7.82 25.58 3.07
CA ASP A 56 8.05 27.03 3.03
C ASP A 56 9.23 27.47 3.90
N ARG A 57 9.37 26.84 5.05
CA ARG A 57 10.49 27.13 5.98
C ARG A 57 11.82 26.74 5.38
N VAL A 58 12.01 25.50 4.91
CA VAL A 58 13.30 25.07 4.36
C VAL A 58 13.66 25.83 3.08
N MET A 59 12.68 26.24 2.29
CA MET A 59 12.92 27.09 1.10
C MET A 59 13.32 28.49 1.48
N THR A 60 12.65 29.10 2.46
CA THR A 60 12.96 30.48 2.94
C THR A 60 14.32 30.52 3.61
N GLU A 61 14.60 29.59 4.53
CA GLU A 61 15.86 29.49 5.26
C GLU A 61 17.04 29.12 4.34
N GLY A 62 16.80 28.23 3.37
CA GLY A 62 17.77 27.83 2.36
C GLY A 62 17.97 28.87 1.26
N ARG A 63 17.12 29.91 1.18
CA ARG A 63 17.13 30.95 0.14
C ARG A 63 17.14 30.39 -1.28
N VAL A 64 16.32 29.35 -1.52
CA VAL A 64 16.28 28.62 -2.79
C VAL A 64 14.99 28.96 -3.52
N ASP A 65 15.13 29.19 -4.83
CA ASP A 65 13.99 29.37 -5.73
C ASP A 65 13.33 28.02 -6.06
N VAL A 66 11.99 28.00 -6.14
CA VAL A 66 11.21 26.82 -6.51
C VAL A 66 11.71 26.14 -7.78
N THR A 67 12.17 26.95 -8.76
CA THR A 67 12.66 26.44 -10.03
C THR A 67 13.96 25.64 -9.95
N ALA A 68 14.70 25.77 -8.84
CA ALA A 68 15.91 25.01 -8.58
C ALA A 68 15.65 23.64 -7.92
N ILE A 69 14.41 23.39 -7.48
CA ILE A 69 14.04 22.11 -6.84
C ILE A 69 13.69 21.08 -7.91
N GLU A 70 14.48 20.02 -7.97
CA GLU A 70 14.28 18.90 -8.90
C GLU A 70 13.19 17.94 -8.41
N ALA A 71 13.14 17.69 -7.10
CA ALA A 71 12.21 16.76 -6.51
C ALA A 71 11.89 17.07 -5.04
N VAL A 72 10.64 16.79 -4.65
CA VAL A 72 10.20 16.75 -3.26
C VAL A 72 9.83 15.32 -2.92
N MET A 73 10.46 14.76 -1.87
CA MET A 73 10.22 13.40 -1.41
C MET A 73 9.53 13.47 -0.04
N ILE A 74 8.37 12.86 0.07
CA ILE A 74 7.58 12.86 1.31
C ILE A 74 7.51 11.43 1.84
N GLY A 75 8.02 11.23 3.05
CA GLY A 75 7.85 10.03 3.85
C GLY A 75 6.80 10.25 4.93
N THR A 76 6.12 9.20 5.33
CA THR A 76 5.17 9.29 6.44
C THR A 76 5.10 7.97 7.22
N THR A 77 5.01 8.08 8.54
CA THR A 77 4.78 6.94 9.44
C THR A 77 3.29 6.70 9.71
N HIS A 78 2.37 7.45 9.10
CA HIS A 78 0.92 7.34 9.33
C HIS A 78 0.39 5.92 9.10
N PHE A 79 0.83 5.25 8.04
CA PHE A 79 0.41 3.89 7.74
C PHE A 79 0.90 2.88 8.80
N THR A 80 2.15 3.01 9.22
CA THR A 80 2.70 2.17 10.28
C THR A 80 1.97 2.41 11.61
N ASN A 81 1.69 3.66 11.95
CA ASN A 81 0.95 4.02 13.16
C ASN A 81 -0.48 3.49 13.11
N ALA A 82 -1.17 3.58 11.97
CA ALA A 82 -2.52 3.03 11.79
C ALA A 82 -2.55 1.52 12.09
N VAL A 83 -1.55 0.76 11.61
CA VAL A 83 -1.44 -0.68 11.88
C VAL A 83 -1.10 -0.94 13.34
N ILE A 84 -0.14 -0.22 13.94
CA ILE A 84 0.29 -0.41 15.33
C ILE A 84 -0.85 -0.09 16.30
N GLU A 85 -1.57 1.01 16.07
CA GLU A 85 -2.66 1.47 16.93
C GLU A 85 -4.00 0.80 16.63
N ARG A 86 -4.13 -0.01 15.57
CA ARG A 86 -5.39 -0.60 15.06
C ARG A 86 -6.45 0.47 14.79
N LYS A 87 -6.03 1.64 14.33
CA LYS A 87 -6.92 2.77 14.04
C LYS A 87 -6.82 3.15 12.57
N GLN A 88 -7.91 3.68 12.01
CA GLN A 88 -7.96 4.12 10.61
C GLN A 88 -7.70 3.00 9.59
N LEU A 89 -7.90 1.74 9.99
CA LEU A 89 -7.94 0.60 9.09
C LEU A 89 -9.37 0.45 8.57
N SER A 90 -9.54 0.37 7.26
CA SER A 90 -10.84 0.09 6.67
C SER A 90 -11.22 -1.37 6.86
N PRO A 91 -12.49 -1.70 7.17
CA PRO A 91 -12.96 -3.08 7.08
C PRO A 91 -12.61 -3.68 5.73
N THR A 92 -12.03 -4.89 5.75
CA THR A 92 -11.43 -5.49 4.56
C THR A 92 -11.88 -6.93 4.42
N ALA A 93 -12.35 -7.28 3.23
CA ALA A 93 -12.66 -8.66 2.86
C ALA A 93 -11.49 -9.31 2.12
N ILE A 94 -11.41 -10.64 2.18
CA ILE A 94 -10.47 -11.45 1.42
C ILE A 94 -11.22 -12.55 0.67
N ILE A 95 -10.93 -12.68 -0.62
CA ILE A 95 -11.32 -13.86 -1.41
C ILE A 95 -10.05 -14.61 -1.80
N ARG A 96 -9.94 -15.86 -1.34
CA ARG A 96 -8.81 -16.73 -1.64
C ARG A 96 -9.24 -17.90 -2.52
N ALA A 97 -8.66 -18.02 -3.71
CA ALA A 97 -8.82 -19.18 -4.59
C ALA A 97 -7.76 -20.25 -4.25
N CYS A 98 -8.14 -21.30 -3.53
CA CYS A 98 -7.20 -22.32 -3.05
C CYS A 98 -7.84 -23.68 -2.73
N LEU A 99 -9.16 -23.81 -2.86
CA LEU A 99 -9.82 -25.06 -2.52
C LEU A 99 -9.67 -26.09 -3.65
N PRO A 100 -9.60 -27.40 -3.30
CA PRO A 100 -9.73 -27.95 -1.94
C PRO A 100 -8.43 -27.95 -1.12
N THR A 101 -7.26 -27.70 -1.71
CA THR A 101 -5.95 -27.94 -1.07
C THR A 101 -5.65 -27.01 0.10
N GLY A 102 -6.18 -25.77 0.09
CA GLY A 102 -5.96 -24.75 1.09
C GLY A 102 -6.90 -24.79 2.30
N SER A 103 -7.79 -25.77 2.40
CA SER A 103 -8.86 -25.82 3.42
C SER A 103 -8.38 -25.80 4.88
N GLY A 104 -7.17 -26.31 5.14
CA GLY A 104 -6.60 -26.36 6.49
C GLY A 104 -6.03 -25.03 7.03
N LEU A 105 -5.93 -24.01 6.19
CA LEU A 105 -5.35 -22.71 6.54
C LEU A 105 -6.30 -21.58 6.11
N PRO A 106 -7.35 -21.28 6.89
CA PRO A 106 -8.26 -20.19 6.52
C PRO A 106 -7.56 -18.83 6.54
N PRO A 107 -8.07 -17.82 5.79
CA PRO A 107 -7.60 -16.45 5.88
C PRO A 107 -7.58 -15.95 7.33
N LEU A 108 -6.61 -15.10 7.66
CA LEU A 108 -6.45 -14.50 8.99
C LEU A 108 -6.11 -15.50 10.13
N CYS A 109 -5.86 -16.79 9.85
CA CYS A 109 -5.62 -17.81 10.87
C CYS A 109 -4.34 -17.58 11.71
N ASP A 110 -3.37 -16.85 11.18
CA ASP A 110 -2.10 -16.48 11.82
C ASP A 110 -2.08 -15.06 12.40
N TRP A 111 -3.22 -14.36 12.33
CA TRP A 111 -3.31 -12.98 12.79
C TRP A 111 -3.65 -12.87 14.28
N PRO A 112 -3.09 -11.86 14.98
CA PRO A 112 -3.60 -11.45 16.28
C PRO A 112 -5.08 -11.07 16.20
N THR A 113 -5.86 -11.50 17.18
CA THR A 113 -7.33 -11.31 17.17
C THR A 113 -7.75 -9.85 17.13
N ASP A 114 -6.96 -8.94 17.69
CA ASP A 114 -7.22 -7.51 17.69
C ASP A 114 -7.15 -6.91 16.27
N ILE A 115 -6.14 -7.30 15.47
CA ILE A 115 -6.03 -6.83 14.07
C ILE A 115 -7.12 -7.48 13.21
N ALA A 116 -7.33 -8.80 13.33
CA ALA A 116 -8.35 -9.51 12.58
C ALA A 116 -9.75 -8.89 12.83
N SER A 117 -10.05 -8.55 14.10
CA SER A 117 -11.29 -7.86 14.46
C SER A 117 -11.39 -6.45 13.89
N ALA A 118 -10.28 -5.70 13.85
CA ALA A 118 -10.26 -4.36 13.26
C ALA A 118 -10.55 -4.39 11.74
N LEU A 119 -10.17 -5.48 11.05
CA LEU A 119 -10.48 -5.69 9.64
C LEU A 119 -11.89 -6.28 9.40
N GLY A 120 -12.58 -6.80 10.42
CA GLY A 120 -13.96 -7.27 10.33
C GLY A 120 -14.13 -8.76 10.04
N ASN A 121 -13.06 -9.56 9.92
CA ASN A 121 -13.10 -11.03 9.72
C ASN A 121 -13.90 -11.51 8.48
N HIS A 122 -13.88 -10.78 7.38
CA HIS A 122 -14.60 -11.13 6.15
C HIS A 122 -13.73 -12.02 5.23
N GLY A 123 -13.58 -13.30 5.59
CA GLY A 123 -12.76 -14.26 4.85
C GLY A 123 -13.57 -15.25 4.04
N HIS A 124 -13.29 -15.36 2.73
CA HIS A 124 -13.93 -16.31 1.80
C HIS A 124 -12.88 -17.18 1.12
N MET A 125 -13.12 -18.48 1.06
CA MET A 125 -12.29 -19.45 0.34
C MET A 125 -13.12 -20.11 -0.75
N ILE A 126 -12.60 -20.10 -1.97
CA ILE A 126 -13.29 -20.66 -3.14
C ILE A 126 -12.41 -21.69 -3.86
N GLY A 127 -13.03 -22.52 -4.70
CA GLY A 127 -12.31 -23.36 -5.66
C GLY A 127 -11.44 -22.54 -6.58
N GLY A 128 -10.21 -23.01 -6.86
CA GLY A 128 -9.27 -22.33 -7.73
C GLY A 128 -7.82 -22.44 -7.28
N GLY A 129 -6.97 -21.59 -7.86
CA GLY A 129 -5.53 -21.56 -7.61
C GLY A 129 -4.75 -22.51 -8.53
N TYR A 130 -3.44 -22.44 -8.40
CA TYR A 130 -2.50 -23.20 -9.21
C TYR A 130 -1.56 -24.01 -8.35
N MET A 131 -0.92 -25.00 -8.95
CA MET A 131 0.23 -25.68 -8.40
C MET A 131 1.51 -24.87 -8.74
N PHE A 132 2.62 -25.21 -8.09
CA PHE A 132 3.91 -24.57 -8.33
C PHE A 132 4.41 -24.68 -9.80
N ASP A 133 3.90 -25.68 -10.53
CA ASP A 133 4.24 -25.96 -11.93
C ASP A 133 3.25 -25.35 -12.95
N GLY A 134 2.32 -24.51 -12.47
CA GLY A 134 1.34 -23.81 -13.29
C GLY A 134 0.07 -24.61 -13.62
N ARG A 135 -0.06 -25.88 -13.18
CA ARG A 135 -1.32 -26.62 -13.32
C ARG A 135 -2.38 -26.07 -12.38
N GLN A 136 -3.60 -25.94 -12.84
CA GLN A 136 -4.70 -25.54 -11.97
C GLN A 136 -4.97 -26.61 -10.91
N ILE A 137 -5.19 -26.15 -9.67
CA ILE A 137 -5.70 -26.99 -8.58
C ILE A 137 -7.16 -27.34 -8.86
N ALA A 138 -7.95 -26.34 -9.22
CA ALA A 138 -9.33 -26.43 -9.63
C ALA A 138 -9.67 -25.22 -10.52
N PRO A 139 -10.71 -25.29 -11.36
CA PRO A 139 -11.30 -24.09 -11.95
C PRO A 139 -11.87 -23.19 -10.85
N ILE A 140 -12.09 -21.91 -11.15
CA ILE A 140 -12.80 -21.02 -10.24
C ILE A 140 -14.20 -21.56 -10.01
N ASP A 141 -14.58 -21.68 -8.74
CA ASP A 141 -15.97 -21.97 -8.35
C ASP A 141 -16.79 -20.69 -8.50
N GLU A 142 -17.48 -20.59 -9.63
CA GLU A 142 -18.29 -19.43 -10.01
C GLU A 142 -19.41 -19.15 -9.00
N THR A 143 -20.04 -20.19 -8.47
CA THR A 143 -21.12 -20.06 -7.49
C THR A 143 -20.61 -19.52 -6.18
N ALA A 144 -19.54 -20.13 -5.65
CA ALA A 144 -18.92 -19.67 -4.41
C ALA A 144 -18.34 -18.25 -4.54
N LEU A 145 -17.82 -17.88 -5.72
CA LEU A 145 -17.35 -16.52 -5.99
C LEU A 145 -18.50 -15.50 -5.98
N ASP A 146 -19.63 -15.82 -6.63
CA ASP A 146 -20.78 -14.93 -6.65
C ASP A 146 -21.42 -14.78 -5.25
N GLU A 147 -21.46 -15.84 -4.45
CA GLU A 147 -21.89 -15.81 -3.05
C GLU A 147 -20.95 -14.94 -2.21
N ALA A 148 -19.63 -15.11 -2.32
CA ALA A 148 -18.64 -14.29 -1.60
C ALA A 148 -18.78 -12.79 -1.95
N ILE A 149 -18.95 -12.46 -3.22
CA ILE A 149 -19.17 -11.07 -3.66
C ILE A 149 -20.50 -10.53 -3.11
N ALA A 150 -21.57 -11.33 -3.07
CA ALA A 150 -22.85 -10.92 -2.51
C ALA A 150 -22.75 -10.62 -1.01
N ASP A 151 -22.03 -11.44 -0.25
CA ASP A 151 -21.78 -11.23 1.17
C ASP A 151 -20.97 -9.95 1.42
N ILE A 152 -19.94 -9.68 0.59
CA ILE A 152 -19.16 -8.45 0.65
C ILE A 152 -20.02 -7.23 0.37
N ILE A 153 -20.90 -7.29 -0.63
CA ILE A 153 -21.85 -6.21 -0.92
C ILE A 153 -22.80 -5.99 0.26
N HIS A 154 -23.33 -7.07 0.85
CA HIS A 154 -24.22 -6.98 1.99
C HIS A 154 -23.56 -6.38 3.23
N SER A 155 -22.29 -6.68 3.47
CA SER A 155 -21.50 -6.09 4.57
C SER A 155 -21.12 -4.62 4.36
N GLY A 156 -21.24 -4.10 3.13
CA GLY A 156 -20.83 -2.75 2.76
C GLY A 156 -19.32 -2.53 2.68
N VAL A 157 -18.52 -3.60 2.75
CA VAL A 157 -17.06 -3.54 2.66
C VAL A 157 -16.63 -3.20 1.24
N LYS A 158 -15.71 -2.25 1.11
CA LYS A 158 -15.17 -1.79 -0.18
C LYS A 158 -13.69 -2.07 -0.37
N SER A 159 -12.95 -2.33 0.72
CA SER A 159 -11.55 -2.74 0.65
C SER A 159 -11.48 -4.26 0.56
N ILE A 160 -10.91 -4.77 -0.54
CA ILE A 160 -10.94 -6.20 -0.84
C ILE A 160 -9.54 -6.67 -1.23
N ALA A 161 -9.04 -7.65 -0.52
CA ALA A 161 -7.85 -8.40 -0.92
C ALA A 161 -8.26 -9.62 -1.77
N VAL A 162 -7.46 -9.94 -2.77
CA VAL A 162 -7.63 -11.14 -3.58
C VAL A 162 -6.33 -11.92 -3.54
N SER A 163 -6.42 -13.21 -3.24
CA SER A 163 -5.26 -14.11 -3.29
C SER A 163 -5.61 -15.43 -3.95
N ALA A 164 -4.59 -16.11 -4.49
CA ALA A 164 -4.74 -17.46 -5.02
C ALA A 164 -3.50 -18.30 -4.72
N ALA A 165 -3.67 -19.60 -4.56
CA ALA A 165 -2.56 -20.51 -4.41
C ALA A 165 -1.61 -20.36 -5.60
N PHE A 166 -0.31 -20.14 -5.33
CA PHE A 166 0.75 -19.95 -6.32
C PHE A 166 0.49 -18.83 -7.37
N SER A 167 -0.29 -17.81 -7.04
CA SER A 167 -0.56 -16.69 -7.96
C SER A 167 0.68 -15.94 -8.48
N PRO A 168 1.85 -15.92 -7.83
CA PRO A 168 3.06 -15.39 -8.44
C PRO A 168 3.60 -16.22 -9.62
N ALA A 169 3.19 -17.49 -9.75
CA ALA A 169 3.53 -18.34 -10.91
C ALA A 169 2.50 -18.18 -12.04
N ASP A 170 1.21 -18.08 -11.69
CA ASP A 170 0.12 -17.79 -12.61
C ASP A 170 -0.97 -16.98 -11.87
N ASN A 171 -1.16 -15.74 -12.29
CA ASN A 171 -2.06 -14.78 -11.63
C ASN A 171 -3.47 -14.72 -12.26
N ALA A 172 -3.79 -15.58 -13.24
CA ALA A 172 -5.02 -15.48 -13.99
C ALA A 172 -6.27 -15.54 -13.09
N HIS A 173 -6.28 -16.40 -12.07
CA HIS A 173 -7.42 -16.47 -11.14
C HIS A 173 -7.60 -15.20 -10.31
N GLU A 174 -6.51 -14.57 -9.82
CA GLU A 174 -6.63 -13.29 -9.11
C GLU A 174 -7.17 -12.18 -10.02
N LEU A 175 -6.70 -12.12 -11.27
CA LEU A 175 -7.17 -11.16 -12.27
C LEU A 175 -8.66 -11.37 -12.60
N GLU A 176 -9.09 -12.61 -12.76
CA GLU A 176 -10.49 -12.95 -13.05
C GLU A 176 -11.42 -12.58 -11.88
N ILE A 177 -11.04 -12.94 -10.64
CA ILE A 177 -11.78 -12.57 -9.43
C ILE A 177 -11.85 -11.05 -9.30
N ALA A 178 -10.74 -10.34 -9.45
CA ALA A 178 -10.71 -8.88 -9.38
C ALA A 178 -11.60 -8.23 -10.47
N ALA A 179 -11.58 -8.77 -11.68
CA ALA A 179 -12.47 -8.30 -12.76
C ALA A 179 -13.96 -8.51 -12.43
N ARG A 180 -14.30 -9.64 -11.79
CA ARG A 180 -15.67 -9.93 -11.34
C ARG A 180 -16.10 -8.97 -10.22
N ILE A 181 -15.23 -8.72 -9.25
CA ILE A 181 -15.48 -7.76 -8.16
C ILE A 181 -15.73 -6.35 -8.74
N ARG A 182 -14.85 -5.85 -9.62
CA ARG A 182 -14.98 -4.51 -10.23
C ARG A 182 -16.29 -4.31 -10.99
N ARG A 183 -16.84 -5.37 -11.63
CA ARG A 183 -18.14 -5.30 -12.30
C ARG A 183 -19.32 -5.14 -11.33
N ARG A 184 -19.22 -5.73 -10.13
CA ARG A 184 -20.29 -5.72 -9.12
C ARG A 184 -20.15 -4.60 -8.11
N ILE A 185 -18.91 -4.17 -7.83
CA ILE A 185 -18.50 -3.12 -6.87
C ILE A 185 -17.50 -2.20 -7.58
N PRO A 186 -17.96 -1.26 -8.44
CA PRO A 186 -17.07 -0.44 -9.27
C PRO A 186 -16.11 0.45 -8.47
N ASP A 187 -16.48 0.82 -7.24
CA ASP A 187 -15.71 1.65 -6.32
C ASP A 187 -14.90 0.84 -5.30
N ALA A 188 -14.75 -0.47 -5.51
CA ALA A 188 -13.92 -1.31 -4.64
C ALA A 188 -12.43 -0.96 -4.77
N ASN A 189 -11.76 -0.83 -3.61
CA ASN A 189 -10.32 -0.79 -3.51
C ASN A 189 -9.80 -2.24 -3.45
N ILE A 190 -9.18 -2.72 -4.53
CA ILE A 190 -8.76 -4.11 -4.67
C ILE A 190 -7.24 -4.19 -4.60
N SER A 191 -6.72 -5.05 -3.71
CA SER A 191 -5.32 -5.41 -3.61
C SER A 191 -5.13 -6.87 -4.01
N MET A 192 -4.41 -7.11 -5.11
CA MET A 192 -4.09 -8.45 -5.58
C MET A 192 -2.77 -8.92 -4.98
N SER A 193 -2.75 -10.12 -4.43
CA SER A 193 -1.61 -10.59 -3.63
C SER A 193 -0.34 -10.80 -4.47
N HIS A 194 -0.46 -11.19 -5.73
CA HIS A 194 0.69 -11.39 -6.64
C HIS A 194 1.43 -10.09 -6.98
N GLU A 195 0.79 -8.93 -6.85
CA GLU A 195 1.44 -7.62 -7.06
C GLU A 195 2.26 -7.18 -5.85
N ILE A 196 2.00 -7.74 -4.67
CA ILE A 196 2.54 -7.28 -3.39
C ILE A 196 3.62 -8.22 -2.86
N GLY A 197 3.41 -9.55 -2.97
CA GLY A 197 4.28 -10.52 -2.35
C GLY A 197 4.77 -11.61 -3.31
N ARG A 198 5.55 -12.54 -2.74
CA ARG A 198 6.16 -13.66 -3.47
C ARG A 198 5.44 -14.98 -3.16
N LEU A 199 6.16 -16.13 -3.14
CA LEU A 199 5.55 -17.47 -3.13
C LEU A 199 4.75 -17.82 -1.86
N GLY A 200 5.15 -17.34 -0.67
CA GLY A 200 4.44 -17.62 0.59
C GLY A 200 3.02 -17.07 0.55
N ILE A 201 2.02 -17.96 0.71
CA ILE A 201 0.62 -17.56 0.56
C ILE A 201 0.14 -16.69 1.73
N LEU A 202 0.47 -17.04 2.97
CA LEU A 202 0.00 -16.29 4.13
C LEU A 202 0.65 -14.90 4.18
N GLU A 203 1.96 -14.81 4.01
CA GLU A 203 2.70 -13.54 4.04
C GLU A 203 2.21 -12.59 2.94
N ARG A 204 2.00 -13.12 1.74
CA ARG A 204 1.52 -12.37 0.58
C ARG A 204 0.09 -11.88 0.78
N GLU A 205 -0.79 -12.76 1.26
CA GLU A 205 -2.17 -12.43 1.54
C GLU A 205 -2.28 -11.41 2.67
N ASN A 206 -1.53 -11.60 3.76
CA ASN A 206 -1.51 -10.67 4.87
C ASN A 206 -1.05 -9.27 4.44
N ALA A 207 -0.05 -9.19 3.56
CA ALA A 207 0.39 -7.94 2.98
C ALA A 207 -0.69 -7.31 2.08
N ALA A 208 -1.43 -8.11 1.30
CA ALA A 208 -2.54 -7.63 0.48
C ALA A 208 -3.72 -7.13 1.33
N LEU A 209 -4.04 -7.83 2.42
CA LEU A 209 -5.06 -7.39 3.39
C LEU A 209 -4.69 -6.04 4.03
N LEU A 210 -3.45 -5.88 4.51
CA LEU A 210 -2.98 -4.61 5.06
C LEU A 210 -3.02 -3.51 4.02
N ASN A 211 -2.55 -3.76 2.81
CA ASN A 211 -2.57 -2.78 1.73
C ASN A 211 -4.00 -2.32 1.40
N ALA A 212 -4.94 -3.26 1.28
CA ALA A 212 -6.35 -2.93 1.05
C ALA A 212 -6.94 -2.11 2.20
N SER A 213 -6.63 -2.47 3.45
CA SER A 213 -7.16 -1.78 4.65
C SER A 213 -6.67 -0.35 4.79
N LEU A 214 -5.51 -0.03 4.23
CA LEU A 214 -4.90 1.29 4.27
C LEU A 214 -5.31 2.19 3.08
N GLY A 215 -6.07 1.68 2.11
CA GLY A 215 -6.39 2.41 0.88
C GLY A 215 -7.14 3.71 1.08
N GLU A 216 -8.12 3.76 1.99
CA GLU A 216 -8.82 5.01 2.32
C GLU A 216 -7.90 6.02 3.01
N LEU A 217 -7.04 5.55 3.93
CA LEU A 217 -6.05 6.40 4.57
C LEU A 217 -5.07 6.96 3.53
N ALA A 218 -4.60 6.12 2.59
CA ALA A 218 -3.73 6.54 1.51
C ALA A 218 -4.38 7.62 0.65
N THR A 219 -5.65 7.44 0.28
CA THR A 219 -6.40 8.44 -0.49
C THR A 219 -6.48 9.77 0.27
N LYS A 220 -6.76 9.75 1.57
CA LYS A 220 -6.81 10.96 2.40
C LYS A 220 -5.45 11.67 2.49
N VAL A 221 -4.37 10.91 2.63
CA VAL A 221 -3.01 11.47 2.74
C VAL A 221 -2.52 12.06 1.42
N VAL A 222 -2.84 11.42 0.27
CA VAL A 222 -2.36 11.83 -1.05
C VAL A 222 -3.26 12.89 -1.71
N SER A 223 -4.59 12.84 -1.46
CA SER A 223 -5.55 13.77 -2.10
C SER A 223 -5.70 15.10 -1.36
N ASN A 224 -5.17 15.21 -0.16
CA ASN A 224 -5.13 16.43 0.64
C ASN A 224 -3.80 17.15 0.46
#